data_59af4c7d24d8ad7b6133751808f0b572
#
_entry.id   59af4c7d24d8ad7b6133751808f0b572
#
_cell.length_a   1.000
_cell.length_b   1.000
_cell.length_c   1.000
_cell.angle_alpha   90.00
_cell.angle_beta   90.00
_cell.angle_gamma   90.00
#
_symmetry.space_group_name_H-M   'P 1'
#
loop_
_entity.id
_entity.type
_entity.pdbx_description
1 polymer ?
#
loop_
_entity_poly.entity_id
_entity_poly.type
_entity_poly.pdbx_seq_one_letter_code
_entity_poly.pdbx_strand_id
1 'polypeptide(L)'
;MKKITFIFFLFISAVVTAQDNEVLQPKENNVGIFLENSVDSLKKNNVDTIITVIRFVGGGFYDSIGIPTYKCYIFWTEKSNSYFQKLSGYSDHKVVKSNPILLSKTDIFYFLNYNYDSIKNDFILPFIYKFKHNNIDCYGIPYNIHGSYNTISIYIKDSKVNKDINDLDLQDNSGEDCLNINSAHNNQTALKKFWHLLWETIKKERTR
;
A
#
# COMPACT_ATOMS: atom_id res chain seq x y z
N MET A 1 48.25 32.13 -40.45
CA MET A 1 46.80 31.83 -40.49
C MET A 1 46.45 31.01 -39.27
N LYS A 2 45.80 31.60 -38.28
CA LYS A 2 45.38 30.93 -37.03
C LYS A 2 43.93 30.44 -37.21
N LYS A 3 43.71 29.12 -37.14
CA LYS A 3 42.36 28.54 -37.16
C LYS A 3 41.77 28.68 -35.76
N ILE A 4 40.69 29.44 -35.62
CA ILE A 4 39.87 29.56 -34.42
C ILE A 4 38.85 28.41 -34.49
N THR A 5 39.01 27.45 -33.57
CA THR A 5 38.03 26.37 -33.40
C THR A 5 36.96 26.89 -32.43
N PHE A 6 35.75 27.07 -32.93
CA PHE A 6 34.58 27.45 -32.17
C PHE A 6 34.00 26.18 -31.50
N ILE A 7 34.16 26.08 -30.17
CA ILE A 7 33.54 25.01 -29.38
C ILE A 7 32.14 25.49 -29.03
N PHE A 8 31.15 24.86 -29.64
CA PHE A 8 29.73 25.06 -29.32
C PHE A 8 29.42 24.25 -28.07
N PHE A 9 29.34 24.92 -26.93
CA PHE A 9 28.76 24.32 -25.70
C PHE A 9 27.25 24.32 -25.86
N LEU A 10 26.70 23.14 -26.18
CA LEU A 10 25.28 22.87 -26.06
C LEU A 10 24.93 22.74 -24.58
N PHE A 11 24.45 23.83 -23.99
CA PHE A 11 23.74 23.77 -22.71
C PHE A 11 22.42 23.07 -22.94
N ILE A 12 22.37 21.76 -22.63
CA ILE A 12 21.11 21.05 -22.42
C ILE A 12 20.60 21.51 -21.07
N SER A 13 19.81 22.57 -21.04
CA SER A 13 18.97 22.92 -19.91
C SER A 13 17.95 21.79 -19.77
N ALA A 14 18.20 20.88 -18.82
CA ALA A 14 17.19 19.95 -18.36
C ALA A 14 16.08 20.81 -17.70
N VAL A 15 15.05 21.10 -18.47
CA VAL A 15 13.81 21.65 -17.94
C VAL A 15 13.22 20.52 -17.08
N VAL A 16 13.45 20.60 -15.78
CA VAL A 16 12.69 19.85 -14.80
C VAL A 16 11.28 20.44 -14.83
N THR A 17 10.46 19.96 -15.75
CA THR A 17 9.02 20.20 -15.66
C THR A 17 8.57 19.49 -14.40
N ALA A 18 8.18 20.26 -13.37
CA ALA A 18 7.33 19.75 -12.31
C ALA A 18 6.08 19.21 -13.01
N GLN A 19 6.04 17.87 -13.20
CA GLN A 19 4.87 17.23 -13.77
C GLN A 19 3.74 17.38 -12.76
N ASP A 20 2.73 18.13 -13.13
CA ASP A 20 1.48 18.17 -12.41
C ASP A 20 0.96 16.74 -12.24
N ASN A 21 0.42 16.44 -11.06
CA ASN A 21 -0.25 15.18 -10.83
C ASN A 21 -1.28 14.97 -11.94
N GLU A 22 -1.15 13.89 -12.70
CA GLU A 22 -2.08 13.57 -13.77
C GLU A 22 -3.46 13.30 -13.16
N VAL A 23 -4.43 14.14 -13.49
CA VAL A 23 -5.81 13.99 -13.06
C VAL A 23 -6.54 13.18 -14.12
N LEU A 24 -6.79 11.92 -13.81
CA LEU A 24 -7.52 11.01 -14.68
C LEU A 24 -9.01 11.10 -14.34
N GLN A 25 -9.84 11.46 -15.32
CA GLN A 25 -11.30 11.44 -15.18
C GLN A 25 -11.87 10.23 -15.93
N PRO A 26 -12.20 9.15 -15.21
CA PRO A 26 -12.78 7.97 -15.85
C PRO A 26 -14.27 8.16 -16.15
N LYS A 27 -14.72 7.54 -17.25
CA LYS A 27 -16.15 7.39 -17.54
C LYS A 27 -16.86 6.43 -16.58
N GLU A 28 -16.10 5.56 -15.91
CA GLU A 28 -16.57 4.61 -14.90
C GLU A 28 -15.64 4.67 -13.68
N ASN A 29 -16.27 4.86 -12.54
CA ASN A 29 -15.69 5.28 -11.27
C ASN A 29 -14.97 4.18 -10.52
N ASN A 30 -13.78 3.78 -10.92
CA ASN A 30 -13.17 2.74 -10.13
C ASN A 30 -11.64 2.88 -10.02
N VAL A 31 -11.18 3.31 -8.84
CA VAL A 31 -9.76 3.24 -8.48
C VAL A 31 -9.20 1.84 -8.74
N GLY A 32 -10.03 0.80 -8.61
CA GLY A 32 -9.69 -0.57 -8.96
C GLY A 32 -9.29 -0.74 -10.42
N ILE A 33 -10.03 -0.15 -11.36
CA ILE A 33 -9.71 -0.21 -12.80
C ILE A 33 -8.37 0.47 -13.10
N PHE A 34 -8.11 1.63 -12.46
CA PHE A 34 -6.83 2.31 -12.63
C PHE A 34 -5.67 1.52 -12.04
N LEU A 35 -5.90 0.86 -10.91
CA LEU A 35 -4.91 0.00 -10.29
C LEU A 35 -4.60 -1.20 -11.18
N GLU A 36 -5.61 -1.87 -11.71
CA GLU A 36 -5.46 -3.00 -12.64
C GLU A 36 -4.73 -2.57 -13.91
N ASN A 37 -5.13 -1.47 -14.54
CA ASN A 37 -4.44 -0.94 -15.71
C ASN A 37 -2.97 -0.62 -15.43
N SER A 38 -2.67 -0.10 -14.23
CA SER A 38 -1.29 0.17 -13.81
C SER A 38 -0.48 -1.13 -13.64
N VAL A 39 -1.07 -2.15 -13.03
CA VAL A 39 -0.47 -3.48 -12.88
C VAL A 39 -0.22 -4.12 -14.25
N ASP A 40 -1.20 -4.06 -15.15
CA ASP A 40 -1.08 -4.62 -16.50
C ASP A 40 0.00 -3.91 -17.32
N SER A 41 0.11 -2.58 -17.18
CA SER A 41 1.19 -1.82 -17.81
C SER A 41 2.56 -2.25 -17.30
N LEU A 42 2.72 -2.44 -15.99
CA LEU A 42 3.97 -2.94 -15.39
C LEU A 42 4.32 -4.35 -15.90
N LYS A 43 3.33 -5.25 -15.95
CA LYS A 43 3.52 -6.61 -16.48
C LYS A 43 3.94 -6.61 -17.96
N LYS A 44 3.32 -5.76 -18.79
CA LYS A 44 3.71 -5.58 -20.19
C LYS A 44 5.15 -5.10 -20.36
N ASN A 45 5.67 -4.38 -19.35
CA ASN A 45 7.07 -3.95 -19.27
C ASN A 45 8.00 -4.97 -18.61
N ASN A 46 7.56 -6.24 -18.48
CA ASN A 46 8.32 -7.35 -17.90
C ASN A 46 8.70 -7.11 -16.42
N VAL A 47 7.83 -6.46 -15.66
CA VAL A 47 8.00 -6.37 -14.20
C VAL A 47 7.47 -7.66 -13.56
N ASP A 48 8.38 -8.43 -12.97
CA ASP A 48 8.06 -9.77 -12.43
C ASP A 48 7.42 -9.75 -11.04
N THR A 49 7.68 -8.70 -10.25
CA THR A 49 7.18 -8.61 -8.88
C THR A 49 6.50 -7.26 -8.64
N ILE A 50 5.21 -7.32 -8.37
CA ILE A 50 4.38 -6.15 -8.08
C ILE A 50 3.59 -6.42 -6.80
N ILE A 51 3.55 -5.44 -5.91
CA ILE A 51 2.73 -5.48 -4.70
C ILE A 51 1.77 -4.31 -4.78
N THR A 52 0.49 -4.56 -4.56
CA THR A 52 -0.50 -3.49 -4.45
C THR A 52 -1.13 -3.51 -3.07
N VAL A 53 -1.42 -2.34 -2.54
CA VAL A 53 -2.16 -2.16 -1.29
C VAL A 53 -3.33 -1.24 -1.57
N ILE A 54 -4.54 -1.73 -1.34
CA ILE A 54 -5.76 -0.91 -1.34
C ILE A 54 -6.12 -0.67 0.12
N ARG A 55 -6.21 0.59 0.51
CA ARG A 55 -6.62 0.99 1.85
C ARG A 55 -7.96 1.70 1.80
N PHE A 56 -8.93 1.12 2.47
CA PHE A 56 -10.22 1.73 2.74
C PHE A 56 -10.30 2.15 4.20
N VAL A 57 -10.64 3.41 4.46
CA VAL A 57 -10.86 3.92 5.82
C VAL A 57 -12.37 3.99 6.01
N GLY A 58 -12.93 3.04 6.75
CA GLY A 58 -14.35 3.01 7.08
C GLY A 58 -14.75 4.02 8.14
N GLY A 59 -16.01 4.38 8.18
CA GLY A 59 -16.64 5.04 9.32
C GLY A 59 -16.25 6.49 9.57
N GLY A 60 -16.60 7.36 8.67
CA GLY A 60 -16.58 8.79 8.91
C GLY A 60 -17.51 9.47 7.93
N PHE A 61 -18.05 10.63 8.27
CA PHE A 61 -18.73 11.53 7.34
C PHE A 61 -17.71 12.10 6.33
N TYR A 62 -17.11 11.20 5.52
CA TYR A 62 -16.02 11.53 4.59
C TYR A 62 -16.53 12.03 3.23
N ASP A 63 -17.74 12.55 3.17
CA ASP A 63 -18.21 13.39 2.06
C ASP A 63 -17.61 14.80 2.10
N SER A 64 -16.59 15.02 2.94
CA SER A 64 -15.85 16.28 2.91
C SER A 64 -15.05 16.32 1.60
N ILE A 65 -15.41 17.30 0.79
CA ILE A 65 -14.77 17.62 -0.49
C ILE A 65 -13.24 17.66 -0.30
N GLY A 66 -12.52 16.84 -1.06
CA GLY A 66 -11.07 16.84 -1.08
C GLY A 66 -10.36 15.77 -0.21
N ILE A 67 -11.11 14.91 0.51
CA ILE A 67 -10.50 13.77 1.23
C ILE A 67 -10.62 12.50 0.38
N PRO A 68 -9.50 11.81 0.06
CA PRO A 68 -9.57 10.59 -0.72
C PRO A 68 -10.24 9.47 0.07
N THR A 69 -11.29 8.88 -0.52
CA THR A 69 -12.03 7.74 0.03
C THR A 69 -11.21 6.45 -0.04
N TYR A 70 -10.44 6.31 -1.12
CA TYR A 70 -9.55 5.17 -1.35
C TYR A 70 -8.12 5.64 -1.53
N LYS A 71 -7.19 4.90 -0.94
CA LYS A 71 -5.75 5.08 -1.13
C LYS A 71 -5.17 3.77 -1.59
N CYS A 72 -4.61 3.78 -2.80
CA CYS A 72 -3.91 2.62 -3.34
C CYS A 72 -2.43 2.93 -3.46
N TYR A 73 -1.64 1.91 -3.24
CA TYR A 73 -0.19 2.00 -3.30
C TYR A 73 0.32 0.85 -4.16
N ILE A 74 1.25 1.14 -5.04
CA ILE A 74 1.88 0.17 -5.92
C ILE A 74 3.37 0.18 -5.61
N PHE A 75 3.92 -1.00 -5.40
CA PHE A 75 5.36 -1.23 -5.25
C PHE A 75 5.81 -2.21 -6.31
N TRP A 76 6.94 -1.98 -6.94
CA TRP A 76 7.50 -2.92 -7.91
C TRP A 76 9.01 -2.84 -7.96
N THR A 77 9.63 -3.86 -8.55
CA THR A 77 11.06 -3.88 -8.83
C THR A 77 11.30 -3.92 -10.33
N GLU A 78 12.23 -3.09 -10.79
CA GLU A 78 12.68 -3.06 -12.18
C GLU A 78 14.19 -2.84 -12.21
N LYS A 79 14.93 -3.72 -12.90
CA LYS A 79 16.39 -3.61 -13.06
C LYS A 79 17.13 -3.34 -11.75
N SER A 80 16.84 -4.09 -10.70
CA SER A 80 17.42 -3.96 -9.34
C SER A 80 16.99 -2.71 -8.56
N ASN A 81 16.16 -1.86 -9.11
CA ASN A 81 15.59 -0.72 -8.40
C ASN A 81 14.18 -1.08 -7.89
N SER A 82 13.81 -0.48 -6.77
CA SER A 82 12.47 -0.60 -6.20
C SER A 82 11.75 0.74 -6.29
N TYR A 83 10.49 0.68 -6.66
CA TYR A 83 9.66 1.87 -6.89
C TYR A 83 8.39 1.81 -6.07
N PHE A 84 7.86 2.99 -5.82
CA PHE A 84 6.60 3.21 -5.13
C PHE A 84 5.77 4.23 -5.89
N GLN A 85 4.45 4.01 -5.95
CA GLN A 85 3.52 4.95 -6.55
C GLN A 85 2.22 4.96 -5.75
N LYS A 86 1.59 6.12 -5.63
CA LYS A 86 0.32 6.31 -4.95
C LYS A 86 -0.77 6.67 -5.95
N LEU A 87 -1.95 6.06 -5.74
CA LEU A 87 -3.21 6.43 -6.37
C LEU A 87 -4.17 6.88 -5.28
N SER A 88 -4.88 7.97 -5.49
CA SER A 88 -5.90 8.47 -4.57
C SER A 88 -7.21 8.62 -5.30
N GLY A 89 -8.25 7.95 -4.82
CA GLY A 89 -9.62 8.07 -5.35
C GLY A 89 -10.47 8.95 -4.44
N TYR A 90 -11.26 9.82 -5.03
CA TYR A 90 -12.10 10.79 -4.35
C TYR A 90 -13.59 10.48 -4.60
N SER A 91 -14.47 11.02 -3.75
CA SER A 91 -15.91 10.81 -3.83
C SER A 91 -16.52 11.36 -5.13
N ASP A 92 -15.90 12.38 -5.74
CA ASP A 92 -16.27 12.95 -7.03
C ASP A 92 -15.76 12.12 -8.22
N HIS A 93 -15.32 10.89 -7.96
CA HIS A 93 -14.82 9.94 -8.95
C HIS A 93 -13.46 10.28 -9.58
N LYS A 94 -12.84 11.32 -9.09
CA LYS A 94 -11.51 11.72 -9.50
C LYS A 94 -10.46 10.73 -8.97
N VAL A 95 -9.52 10.33 -9.82
CA VAL A 95 -8.34 9.57 -9.42
C VAL A 95 -7.11 10.42 -9.67
N VAL A 96 -6.28 10.55 -8.65
CA VAL A 96 -4.98 11.25 -8.73
C VAL A 96 -3.87 10.24 -8.59
N LYS A 97 -2.95 10.24 -9.54
CA LYS A 97 -1.79 9.38 -9.60
C LYS A 97 -0.52 10.19 -9.33
N SER A 98 0.30 9.77 -8.37
CA SER A 98 1.62 10.37 -8.16
C SER A 98 2.63 9.87 -9.20
N ASN A 99 3.72 10.60 -9.38
CA ASN A 99 4.86 10.05 -10.08
C ASN A 99 5.47 8.87 -9.31
N PRO A 100 6.10 7.89 -10.00
CA PRO A 100 6.89 6.86 -9.35
C PRO A 100 8.03 7.45 -8.54
N ILE A 101 8.23 6.95 -7.33
CA ILE A 101 9.30 7.33 -6.43
C ILE A 101 10.28 6.16 -6.32
N LEU A 102 11.56 6.41 -6.52
CA LEU A 102 12.61 5.44 -6.27
C LEU A 102 12.76 5.23 -4.76
N LEU A 103 12.60 3.99 -4.31
CA LEU A 103 12.78 3.64 -2.91
C LEU A 103 14.27 3.50 -2.57
N SER A 104 14.68 4.13 -1.48
CA SER A 104 16.06 4.06 -0.97
C SER A 104 16.41 2.71 -0.32
N LYS A 105 15.39 1.90 0.00
CA LYS A 105 15.52 0.57 0.62
C LYS A 105 14.66 -0.45 -0.11
N THR A 106 15.19 -1.64 -0.26
CA THR A 106 14.55 -2.80 -0.92
C THR A 106 14.04 -3.84 0.07
N ASP A 107 14.01 -3.49 1.37
CA ASP A 107 13.70 -4.42 2.48
C ASP A 107 12.37 -5.18 2.25
N ILE A 108 11.36 -4.51 1.66
CA ILE A 108 10.05 -5.10 1.36
C ILE A 108 10.20 -6.30 0.42
N PHE A 109 10.91 -6.14 -0.69
CA PHE A 109 11.06 -7.19 -1.69
C PHE A 109 12.00 -8.29 -1.22
N TYR A 110 13.03 -7.92 -0.45
CA TYR A 110 13.91 -8.89 0.18
C TYR A 110 13.14 -9.77 1.16
N PHE A 111 12.35 -9.14 2.04
CA PHE A 111 11.51 -9.86 2.99
C PHE A 111 10.48 -10.74 2.28
N LEU A 112 9.82 -10.22 1.23
CA LEU A 112 8.87 -10.98 0.43
C LEU A 112 9.51 -12.24 -0.17
N ASN A 113 10.67 -12.11 -0.81
CA ASN A 113 11.34 -13.23 -1.46
C ASN A 113 11.69 -14.36 -0.47
N TYR A 114 12.13 -13.99 0.75
CA TYR A 114 12.47 -14.99 1.77
C TYR A 114 11.26 -15.62 2.46
N ASN A 115 10.14 -14.92 2.50
CA ASN A 115 8.97 -15.35 3.29
C ASN A 115 7.72 -15.57 2.44
N TYR A 116 7.84 -15.68 1.10
CA TYR A 116 6.69 -15.73 0.21
C TYR A 116 5.70 -16.84 0.56
N ASP A 117 6.18 -18.06 0.77
CA ASP A 117 5.32 -19.19 1.10
C ASP A 117 4.63 -19.02 2.47
N SER A 118 5.35 -18.47 3.45
CA SER A 118 4.74 -18.13 4.74
C SER A 118 3.66 -17.07 4.57
N ILE A 119 3.97 -15.95 3.89
CA ILE A 119 2.98 -14.87 3.62
C ILE A 119 1.76 -15.41 2.86
N LYS A 120 1.99 -16.29 1.87
CA LYS A 120 0.93 -16.91 1.08
C LYS A 120 0.00 -17.77 1.94
N ASN A 121 0.52 -18.47 2.92
CA ASN A 121 -0.24 -19.39 3.76
C ASN A 121 -0.73 -18.77 5.07
N ASP A 122 -0.10 -17.68 5.53
CA ASP A 122 -0.49 -16.97 6.74
C ASP A 122 -1.86 -16.29 6.62
N PHE A 123 -2.52 -16.16 7.75
CA PHE A 123 -3.74 -15.35 7.91
C PHE A 123 -3.70 -14.61 9.25
N ILE A 124 -4.37 -13.48 9.31
CA ILE A 124 -4.53 -12.71 10.54
C ILE A 124 -5.85 -13.11 11.18
N LEU A 125 -5.79 -13.53 12.42
CA LEU A 125 -6.97 -13.84 13.22
C LEU A 125 -7.66 -12.54 13.67
N PRO A 126 -9.00 -12.53 13.71
CA PRO A 126 -9.75 -11.34 14.12
C PRO A 126 -9.43 -10.93 15.56
N PHE A 127 -9.60 -9.64 15.85
CA PHE A 127 -9.51 -9.15 17.22
C PHE A 127 -10.65 -9.68 18.04
N ILE A 128 -10.34 -10.48 19.04
CA ILE A 128 -11.30 -10.99 20.04
C ILE A 128 -10.72 -10.68 21.42
N TYR A 129 -11.53 -10.11 22.29
CA TYR A 129 -11.15 -9.90 23.68
C TYR A 129 -12.00 -10.74 24.63
N LYS A 130 -11.40 -11.11 25.75
CA LYS A 130 -12.06 -11.86 26.81
C LYS A 130 -12.45 -10.92 27.93
N PHE A 131 -13.67 -11.05 28.44
CA PHE A 131 -14.14 -10.29 29.61
C PHE A 131 -15.00 -11.18 30.50
N LYS A 132 -15.23 -10.75 31.77
CA LYS A 132 -16.11 -11.45 32.70
C LYS A 132 -17.44 -10.73 32.82
N HIS A 133 -18.52 -11.49 32.68
CA HIS A 133 -19.85 -11.03 32.99
C HIS A 133 -20.49 -12.03 33.99
N ASN A 134 -20.87 -11.55 35.19
CA ASN A 134 -21.41 -12.41 36.27
C ASN A 134 -20.51 -13.63 36.58
N ASN A 135 -19.20 -13.45 36.65
CA ASN A 135 -18.18 -14.49 36.82
C ASN A 135 -18.10 -15.53 35.71
N ILE A 136 -18.76 -15.33 34.57
CA ILE A 136 -18.69 -16.17 33.38
C ILE A 136 -17.73 -15.51 32.41
N ASP A 137 -16.83 -16.32 31.85
CA ASP A 137 -15.93 -15.87 30.75
C ASP A 137 -16.76 -15.63 29.48
N CYS A 138 -16.74 -14.39 29.00
CA CYS A 138 -17.39 -13.96 27.77
C CYS A 138 -16.33 -13.51 26.76
N TYR A 139 -16.70 -13.55 25.47
CA TYR A 139 -15.85 -13.08 24.37
C TYR A 139 -16.58 -12.02 23.57
N GLY A 140 -15.85 -10.98 23.21
CA GLY A 140 -16.40 -9.87 22.44
C GLY A 140 -15.50 -9.53 21.26
N ILE A 141 -16.11 -8.96 20.24
CA ILE A 141 -15.42 -8.31 19.12
C ILE A 141 -15.61 -6.82 19.29
N PRO A 142 -14.54 -6.01 19.29
CA PRO A 142 -14.68 -4.57 19.41
C PRO A 142 -15.54 -4.02 18.27
N TYR A 143 -16.52 -3.21 18.61
CA TYR A 143 -17.31 -2.49 17.62
C TYR A 143 -16.46 -1.34 17.06
N ASN A 144 -15.89 -1.55 15.88
CA ASN A 144 -15.04 -0.56 15.24
C ASN A 144 -15.68 -0.07 13.92
N ILE A 145 -16.42 1.03 14.02
CA ILE A 145 -16.99 1.72 12.85
C ILE A 145 -15.96 2.52 12.05
N HIS A 146 -14.76 2.73 12.62
CA HIS A 146 -13.68 3.53 12.03
C HIS A 146 -12.48 2.68 11.61
N GLY A 147 -12.62 1.36 11.54
CA GLY A 147 -11.55 0.45 11.15
C GLY A 147 -11.08 0.70 9.72
N SER A 148 -9.78 0.55 9.51
CA SER A 148 -9.21 0.54 8.17
C SER A 148 -9.06 -0.89 7.70
N TYR A 149 -9.56 -1.16 6.50
CA TYR A 149 -9.39 -2.43 5.80
C TYR A 149 -8.35 -2.26 4.71
N ASN A 150 -7.45 -3.23 4.62
CA ASN A 150 -6.38 -3.23 3.65
C ASN A 150 -6.41 -4.54 2.87
N THR A 151 -6.44 -4.44 1.54
CA THR A 151 -6.23 -5.59 0.67
C THR A 151 -4.84 -5.48 0.06
N ILE A 152 -4.00 -6.49 0.29
CA ILE A 152 -2.68 -6.61 -0.30
C ILE A 152 -2.80 -7.63 -1.44
N SER A 153 -2.41 -7.25 -2.66
CA SER A 153 -2.24 -8.20 -3.75
C SER A 153 -0.77 -8.28 -4.12
N ILE A 154 -0.25 -9.50 -4.16
CA ILE A 154 1.14 -9.80 -4.51
C ILE A 154 1.11 -10.54 -5.84
N TYR A 155 1.76 -9.97 -6.84
CA TYR A 155 1.93 -10.57 -8.17
C TYR A 155 3.39 -10.97 -8.33
N ILE A 156 3.63 -12.24 -8.59
CA ILE A 156 4.95 -12.78 -8.94
C ILE A 156 4.78 -13.56 -10.22
N LYS A 157 5.29 -13.02 -11.33
CA LYS A 157 5.07 -13.56 -12.69
C LYS A 157 3.54 -13.72 -12.94
N ASP A 158 3.10 -14.95 -13.18
CA ASP A 158 1.70 -15.28 -13.46
C ASP A 158 0.87 -15.60 -12.21
N SER A 159 1.49 -15.65 -11.04
CA SER A 159 0.79 -15.92 -9.79
C SER A 159 0.29 -14.64 -9.11
N LYS A 160 -0.89 -14.74 -8.48
CA LYS A 160 -1.48 -13.68 -7.66
C LYS A 160 -1.90 -14.24 -6.32
N VAL A 161 -1.52 -13.56 -5.25
CA VAL A 161 -1.97 -13.84 -3.87
C VAL A 161 -2.64 -12.61 -3.32
N ASN A 162 -3.85 -12.76 -2.76
CA ASN A 162 -4.55 -11.67 -2.08
C ASN A 162 -4.59 -11.94 -0.58
N LYS A 163 -4.42 -10.89 0.22
CA LYS A 163 -4.50 -10.88 1.67
C LYS A 163 -5.30 -9.69 2.15
N ASP A 164 -6.30 -9.95 2.97
CA ASP A 164 -7.09 -8.91 3.62
C ASP A 164 -6.68 -8.77 5.07
N ILE A 165 -6.48 -7.53 5.51
CA ILE A 165 -6.02 -7.18 6.85
C ILE A 165 -6.88 -6.04 7.38
N ASN A 166 -7.49 -6.24 8.53
CA ASN A 166 -8.08 -5.16 9.31
C ASN A 166 -7.05 -4.62 10.29
N ASP A 167 -6.83 -3.31 10.32
CA ASP A 167 -5.84 -2.70 11.22
C ASP A 167 -6.14 -3.00 12.70
N LEU A 168 -7.41 -3.21 13.06
CA LEU A 168 -7.80 -3.59 14.41
C LEU A 168 -7.24 -4.96 14.79
N ASP A 169 -7.29 -5.93 13.86
CA ASP A 169 -6.86 -7.30 14.12
C ASP A 169 -5.35 -7.41 14.39
N LEU A 170 -4.60 -6.38 13.99
CA LEU A 170 -3.15 -6.30 14.23
C LEU A 170 -2.80 -5.74 15.61
N GLN A 171 -3.77 -5.18 16.34
CA GLN A 171 -3.53 -4.58 17.65
C GLN A 171 -3.47 -5.64 18.75
N ASP A 172 -2.62 -5.42 19.73
CA ASP A 172 -2.53 -6.29 20.91
C ASP A 172 -3.61 -5.97 21.95
N ASN A 173 -4.11 -4.73 21.96
CA ASN A 173 -5.20 -4.28 22.80
C ASN A 173 -6.03 -3.17 22.12
N SER A 174 -7.24 -2.94 22.59
CA SER A 174 -8.11 -1.83 22.17
C SER A 174 -8.64 -1.02 23.37
N GLY A 175 -7.80 -0.79 24.39
CA GLY A 175 -8.11 -0.15 25.66
C GLY A 175 -7.48 -0.90 26.82
N GLU A 176 -7.64 -0.39 28.03
CA GLU A 176 -6.91 -0.89 29.22
C GLU A 176 -7.17 -2.38 29.51
N ASP A 177 -8.40 -2.86 29.28
CA ASP A 177 -8.82 -4.22 29.65
C ASP A 177 -9.19 -5.13 28.46
N CYS A 178 -9.04 -4.64 27.23
CA CYS A 178 -9.44 -5.37 26.01
C CYS A 178 -8.23 -5.94 25.29
N LEU A 179 -7.62 -6.98 25.87
CA LEU A 179 -6.49 -7.68 25.24
C LEU A 179 -6.98 -8.61 24.13
N ASN A 180 -6.33 -8.53 22.98
CA ASN A 180 -6.59 -9.42 21.85
C ASN A 180 -6.04 -10.82 22.14
N ILE A 181 -6.92 -11.81 22.34
CA ILE A 181 -6.50 -13.19 22.62
C ILE A 181 -5.72 -13.82 21.45
N ASN A 182 -5.87 -13.28 20.24
CA ASN A 182 -5.21 -13.75 19.03
C ASN A 182 -3.87 -13.03 18.75
N SER A 183 -3.48 -12.06 19.61
CA SER A 183 -2.27 -11.26 19.35
C SER A 183 -1.00 -12.09 19.27
N ALA A 184 -0.85 -13.11 20.11
CA ALA A 184 0.31 -13.99 20.11
C ALA A 184 0.47 -14.73 18.77
N HIS A 185 -0.63 -15.23 18.18
CA HIS A 185 -0.63 -15.82 16.85
C HIS A 185 -0.27 -14.78 15.80
N ASN A 186 -0.99 -13.66 15.76
CA ASN A 186 -0.82 -12.63 14.75
C ASN A 186 0.62 -12.07 14.74
N ASN A 187 1.23 -11.91 15.93
CA ASN A 187 2.60 -11.39 16.07
C ASN A 187 3.68 -12.33 15.50
N GLN A 188 3.39 -13.61 15.38
CA GLN A 188 4.33 -14.59 14.83
C GLN A 188 4.27 -14.66 13.30
N THR A 189 3.16 -14.21 12.68
CA THR A 189 2.97 -14.35 11.22
C THR A 189 3.95 -13.51 10.41
N ALA A 190 4.42 -14.06 9.29
CA ALA A 190 5.20 -13.31 8.31
C ALA A 190 4.34 -12.24 7.63
N LEU A 191 3.03 -12.48 7.50
CA LEU A 191 2.07 -11.53 6.93
C LEU A 191 1.98 -10.24 7.74
N LYS A 192 1.90 -10.29 9.09
CA LYS A 192 1.91 -9.08 9.94
C LYS A 192 3.21 -8.31 9.80
N LYS A 193 4.35 -9.00 9.79
CA LYS A 193 5.68 -8.40 9.62
C LYS A 193 5.79 -7.72 8.25
N PHE A 194 5.31 -8.38 7.21
CA PHE A 194 5.27 -7.84 5.85
C PHE A 194 4.39 -6.58 5.76
N TRP A 195 3.20 -6.62 6.35
CA TRP A 195 2.34 -5.45 6.45
C TRP A 195 3.02 -4.27 7.14
N HIS A 196 3.73 -4.51 8.24
CA HIS A 196 4.47 -3.45 8.92
C HIS A 196 5.53 -2.80 8.02
N LEU A 197 6.29 -3.59 7.26
CA LEU A 197 7.28 -3.05 6.30
C LEU A 197 6.62 -2.19 5.22
N LEU A 198 5.51 -2.65 4.64
CA LEU A 198 4.74 -1.89 3.66
C LEU A 198 4.24 -0.58 4.28
N TRP A 199 3.65 -0.66 5.47
CA TRP A 199 3.05 0.49 6.13
C TRP A 199 4.07 1.55 6.56
N GLU A 200 5.21 1.15 7.09
CA GLU A 200 6.31 2.08 7.42
C GLU A 200 6.86 2.78 6.16
N THR A 201 6.96 2.06 5.05
CA THR A 201 7.36 2.67 3.78
C THR A 201 6.31 3.66 3.28
N ILE A 202 5.03 3.29 3.33
CA ILE A 202 3.92 4.19 2.96
C ILE A 202 3.94 5.47 3.80
N LYS A 203 4.13 5.36 5.12
CA LYS A 203 4.21 6.52 6.01
C LYS A 203 5.37 7.45 5.66
N LYS A 204 6.54 6.87 5.46
CA LYS A 204 7.77 7.63 5.15
C LYS A 204 7.66 8.38 3.83
N GLU A 205 7.10 7.75 2.79
CA GLU A 205 6.97 8.38 1.47
C GLU A 205 5.76 9.35 1.38
N ARG A 206 4.93 9.43 2.42
CA ARG A 206 3.85 10.43 2.54
C ARG A 206 4.34 11.78 3.05
N THR A 207 5.47 11.80 3.72
CA THR A 207 6.06 13.01 4.33
C THR A 207 7.11 13.69 3.43
N ARG A 208 7.38 13.12 2.28
CA ARG A 208 8.22 13.69 1.21
C ARG A 208 7.38 14.37 0.15
#